data_28a10c09b6582551dfcc69408fd2ec9e
#
_entry.id   28a10c09b6582551dfcc69408fd2ec9e
#
_cell.length_a   1.000
_cell.length_b   1.000
_cell.length_c   1.000
_cell.angle_alpha   90.00
_cell.angle_beta   90.00
_cell.angle_gamma   90.00
#
_symmetry.space_group_name_H-M   'P 1'
#
loop_
_entity.id
_entity.type
_entity.pdbx_description
1 polymer ?
#
loop_
_entity_poly.entity_id
_entity_poly.type
_entity_poly.pdbx_seq_one_letter_code
_entity_poly.pdbx_strand_id
1 'polypeptide(L)'
;IESVHCFALKAPGRQIWSTAQFNMRFKSGCLGHLTGSYDIERGHPMERCEVAGLKGRFVLEDMFRELVLYPAGDLEKRAYSNPLFGGFRDFEDTFIDRLETFVRQLEEGVGPEEIDGSGADGLAAQKVLAAAIESVKTGSVVCVDG
;
A
#
# COMPACT_ATOMS: atom_id res chain seq x y z
N ILE A 1 8.95 -4.15 8.03
CA ILE A 1 9.88 -3.09 7.60
C ILE A 1 10.93 -2.96 8.68
N GLU A 2 12.22 -2.83 8.30
CA GLU A 2 13.36 -2.70 9.20
C GLU A 2 13.68 -1.22 9.45
N SER A 3 13.70 -0.42 8.39
CA SER A 3 14.01 0.99 8.47
C SER A 3 13.32 1.81 7.40
N VAL A 4 13.13 3.09 7.64
CA VAL A 4 12.50 4.03 6.74
C VAL A 4 13.30 5.34 6.66
N HIS A 5 13.33 5.93 5.46
CA HIS A 5 13.74 7.30 5.23
C HIS A 5 12.59 8.03 4.52
N CYS A 6 12.18 9.16 5.05
CA CYS A 6 11.00 9.87 4.55
C CYS A 6 11.31 11.34 4.27
N PHE A 7 10.86 11.81 3.11
CA PHE A 7 10.73 13.22 2.80
C PHE A 7 9.25 13.60 2.77
N ALA A 8 8.92 14.76 3.30
CA ALA A 8 7.57 15.28 3.23
C ALA A 8 7.58 16.78 2.94
N LEU A 9 6.51 17.24 2.29
CA LEU A 9 6.31 18.66 2.04
C LEU A 9 4.89 19.09 2.41
N LYS A 10 4.74 20.38 2.64
CA LYS A 10 3.45 21.05 2.78
C LYS A 10 3.21 21.86 1.51
N ALA A 11 2.17 21.55 0.78
CA ALA A 11 1.76 22.39 -0.35
C ALA A 11 1.32 23.79 0.16
N PRO A 12 1.38 24.83 -0.67
CA PRO A 12 0.96 26.16 -0.30
C PRO A 12 -0.44 26.18 0.32
N GLY A 13 -0.58 26.80 1.48
CA GLY A 13 -1.84 26.90 2.23
C GLY A 13 -2.19 25.69 3.12
N ARG A 14 -1.39 24.62 3.09
CA ARG A 14 -1.60 23.46 3.98
C ARG A 14 -0.94 23.67 5.34
N GLN A 15 -1.62 23.25 6.40
CA GLN A 15 -1.07 23.25 7.77
C GLN A 15 -0.33 21.95 8.11
N ILE A 16 -0.66 20.86 7.40
CA ILE A 16 -0.10 19.52 7.58
C ILE A 16 0.80 19.15 6.39
N TRP A 17 1.61 18.13 6.52
CA TRP A 17 2.27 17.50 5.38
C TRP A 17 1.23 16.92 4.45
N SER A 18 1.26 17.31 3.20
CA SER A 18 0.28 16.91 2.19
C SER A 18 0.81 15.92 1.18
N THR A 19 2.13 15.86 1.02
CA THR A 19 2.81 14.86 0.19
C THR A 19 4.00 14.29 0.96
N ALA A 20 4.16 12.97 0.90
CA ALA A 20 5.29 12.27 1.52
C ALA A 20 5.82 11.15 0.62
N GLN A 21 7.12 10.94 0.67
CA GLN A 21 7.82 9.86 -0.02
C GLN A 21 8.62 9.04 0.98
N PHE A 22 8.38 7.74 1.00
CA PHE A 22 9.00 6.79 1.91
C PHE A 22 9.93 5.87 1.12
N ASN A 23 11.17 5.76 1.56
CA ASN A 23 12.08 4.70 1.13
C ASN A 23 12.21 3.72 2.29
N MET A 24 11.98 2.45 2.04
CA MET A 24 11.89 1.42 3.05
C MET A 24 12.86 0.27 2.77
N ARG A 25 13.48 -0.24 3.84
CA ARG A 25 14.19 -1.51 3.82
C ARG A 25 13.38 -2.53 4.61
N PHE A 26 13.21 -3.70 4.04
CA PHE A 26 12.57 -4.82 4.71
C PHE A 26 13.62 -5.72 5.38
N LYS A 27 13.24 -6.40 6.46
CA LYS A 27 14.10 -7.39 7.15
C LYS A 27 14.60 -8.51 6.22
N SER A 28 13.87 -8.80 5.14
CA SER A 28 14.25 -9.74 4.08
C SER A 28 15.34 -9.21 3.14
N GLY A 29 15.74 -7.94 3.25
CA GLY A 29 16.64 -7.27 2.33
C GLY A 29 15.97 -6.62 1.12
N CYS A 30 14.67 -6.81 0.92
CA CYS A 30 13.92 -6.10 -0.12
C CYS A 30 13.90 -4.60 0.14
N LEU A 31 13.72 -3.84 -0.93
CA LEU A 31 13.52 -2.39 -0.88
C LEU A 31 12.09 -2.05 -1.32
N GLY A 32 11.53 -1.03 -0.70
CA GLY A 32 10.24 -0.49 -1.07
C GLY A 32 10.27 1.03 -1.18
N HIS A 33 9.36 1.55 -1.99
CA HIS A 33 9.11 2.97 -2.12
C HIS A 33 7.61 3.21 -2.09
N LEU A 34 7.18 4.22 -1.36
CA LEU A 34 5.79 4.67 -1.32
C LEU A 34 5.75 6.18 -1.49
N THR A 35 4.91 6.65 -2.41
CA THR A 35 4.55 8.07 -2.50
C THR A 35 3.08 8.22 -2.18
N GLY A 36 2.74 9.07 -1.23
CA GLY A 36 1.37 9.45 -0.92
C GLY A 36 1.18 10.95 -1.02
N SER A 37 0.07 11.40 -1.61
CA SER A 37 -0.23 12.81 -1.75
C SER A 37 -1.73 13.09 -1.63
N TYR A 38 -2.08 14.12 -0.88
CA TYR A 38 -3.42 14.71 -0.84
C TYR A 38 -3.59 15.88 -1.82
N ASP A 39 -2.56 16.16 -2.63
CA ASP A 39 -2.56 17.28 -3.57
C ASP A 39 -2.90 16.83 -5.00
N ILE A 40 -3.19 15.53 -5.21
CA ILE A 40 -3.65 14.97 -6.48
C ILE A 40 -5.15 15.26 -6.63
N GLU A 41 -5.55 15.77 -7.78
CA GLU A 41 -6.95 16.06 -8.08
C GLU A 41 -7.78 14.78 -8.23
N ARG A 42 -9.05 14.85 -7.84
CA ARG A 42 -10.01 13.76 -8.04
C ARG A 42 -10.16 13.43 -9.53
N GLY A 43 -10.34 12.15 -9.83
CA GLY A 43 -10.50 11.65 -11.19
C GLY A 43 -9.20 11.19 -11.87
N HIS A 44 -8.04 11.40 -11.22
CA HIS A 44 -6.81 10.74 -11.61
C HIS A 44 -6.76 9.32 -11.03
N PRO A 45 -6.04 8.37 -11.66
CA PRO A 45 -5.76 7.08 -11.04
C PRO A 45 -5.14 7.30 -9.66
N MET A 46 -5.76 6.72 -8.62
CA MET A 46 -5.39 7.07 -7.24
C MET A 46 -4.27 6.20 -6.71
N GLU A 47 -4.21 4.96 -7.15
CA GLU A 47 -3.28 3.99 -6.58
C GLU A 47 -2.60 3.15 -7.65
N ARG A 48 -1.32 2.94 -7.46
CA ARG A 48 -0.52 2.03 -8.25
C ARG A 48 0.37 1.24 -7.32
N CYS A 49 0.36 -0.07 -7.46
CA CYS A 49 1.27 -0.97 -6.77
C CYS A 49 2.10 -1.74 -7.79
N GLU A 50 3.40 -1.76 -7.59
CA GLU A 50 4.31 -2.53 -8.42
C GLU A 50 5.23 -3.35 -7.52
N VAL A 51 5.38 -4.63 -7.84
CA VAL A 51 6.36 -5.51 -7.19
C VAL A 51 7.18 -6.22 -8.25
N ALA A 52 8.50 -6.12 -8.14
CA ALA A 52 9.45 -6.79 -9.00
C ALA A 52 10.28 -7.79 -8.19
N GLY A 53 10.50 -8.97 -8.75
CA GLY A 53 11.27 -10.04 -8.14
C GLY A 53 11.87 -10.99 -9.18
N LEU A 54 12.60 -11.99 -8.71
CA LEU A 54 13.31 -12.94 -9.59
C LEU A 54 12.38 -13.79 -10.48
N LYS A 55 11.12 -13.98 -10.06
CA LYS A 55 10.12 -14.76 -10.79
C LYS A 55 9.28 -13.93 -11.76
N GLY A 56 9.48 -12.62 -11.78
CA GLY A 56 8.71 -11.71 -12.62
C GLY A 56 8.35 -10.41 -11.91
N ARG A 57 7.42 -9.71 -12.49
CA ARG A 57 6.92 -8.43 -12.01
C ARG A 57 5.41 -8.41 -12.12
N PHE A 58 4.72 -7.78 -11.20
CA PHE A 58 3.34 -7.39 -11.40
C PHE A 58 3.14 -5.88 -11.23
N VAL A 59 2.11 -5.37 -11.86
CA VAL A 59 1.65 -3.99 -11.74
C VAL A 59 0.15 -4.02 -11.52
N LEU A 60 -0.32 -3.42 -10.45
CA LEU A 60 -1.72 -3.19 -10.14
C LEU A 60 -2.02 -1.71 -10.35
N GLU A 61 -2.98 -1.41 -11.22
CA GLU A 61 -3.43 -0.05 -11.49
C GLU A 61 -4.78 0.20 -10.83
N ASP A 62 -4.84 1.30 -10.08
CA ASP A 62 -6.06 1.84 -9.49
C ASP A 62 -6.84 0.79 -8.68
N MET A 63 -6.14 0.07 -7.80
CA MET A 63 -6.60 -0.98 -6.88
C MET A 63 -7.31 -2.16 -7.55
N PHE A 64 -8.36 -1.92 -8.30
CA PHE A 64 -9.25 -2.94 -8.88
C PHE A 64 -9.39 -2.83 -10.39
N ARG A 65 -8.64 -1.95 -11.03
CA ARG A 65 -8.80 -1.68 -12.46
C ARG A 65 -8.12 -2.73 -13.33
N GLU A 66 -6.84 -2.90 -13.17
CA GLU A 66 -6.06 -3.84 -13.97
C GLU A 66 -4.89 -4.41 -13.17
N LEU A 67 -4.70 -5.71 -13.27
CA LEU A 67 -3.51 -6.41 -12.81
C LEU A 67 -2.75 -6.97 -14.01
N VAL A 68 -1.51 -6.57 -14.18
CA VAL A 68 -0.63 -7.11 -15.22
C VAL A 68 0.51 -7.89 -14.61
N LEU A 69 0.67 -9.14 -15.04
CA LEU A 69 1.78 -10.03 -14.67
C LEU A 69 2.77 -10.14 -15.82
N TYR A 70 4.05 -10.00 -15.51
CA TYR A 70 5.17 -10.19 -16.40
C TYR A 70 6.05 -11.32 -15.85
N PRO A 71 5.80 -12.60 -16.23
CA PRO A 71 6.62 -13.72 -15.76
C PRO A 71 8.07 -13.57 -16.23
N ALA A 72 9.03 -13.98 -15.40
CA ALA A 72 10.42 -14.00 -15.80
C ALA A 72 10.66 -15.08 -16.85
N GLY A 73 11.40 -14.75 -17.91
CA GLY A 73 11.72 -15.69 -18.99
C GLY A 73 10.58 -15.98 -19.96
N ASP A 74 9.45 -15.33 -19.82
CA ASP A 74 8.33 -15.40 -20.76
C ASP A 74 8.32 -14.18 -21.69
N LEU A 75 7.88 -14.37 -22.92
CA LEU A 75 7.66 -13.28 -23.90
C LEU A 75 6.25 -12.72 -23.84
N GLU A 76 5.37 -13.37 -23.08
CA GLU A 76 3.98 -12.99 -22.91
C GLU A 76 3.74 -12.33 -21.55
N LYS A 77 2.83 -11.40 -21.51
CA LYS A 77 2.26 -10.85 -20.29
C LYS A 77 0.84 -11.34 -20.10
N ARG A 78 0.37 -11.42 -18.85
CA ARG A 78 -1.01 -11.74 -18.51
C ARG A 78 -1.65 -10.49 -17.93
N ALA A 79 -2.72 -10.03 -18.56
CA ALA A 79 -3.50 -8.89 -18.08
C ALA A 79 -4.88 -9.37 -17.61
N TYR A 80 -5.26 -8.95 -16.41
CA TYR A 80 -6.55 -9.18 -15.81
C TYR A 80 -7.22 -7.82 -15.64
N SER A 81 -8.12 -7.49 -16.55
CA SER A 81 -8.93 -6.27 -16.43
C SER A 81 -10.20 -6.61 -15.67
N ASN A 82 -10.59 -5.79 -14.74
CA ASN A 82 -11.85 -5.99 -14.04
C ASN A 82 -13.02 -5.73 -15.02
N PRO A 83 -13.78 -6.76 -15.43
CA PRO A 83 -14.89 -6.59 -16.36
C PRO A 83 -16.04 -5.77 -15.77
N LEU A 84 -16.05 -5.62 -14.45
CA LEU A 84 -17.03 -4.83 -13.71
C LEU A 84 -16.54 -3.39 -13.49
N PHE A 85 -15.31 -3.09 -13.92
CA PHE A 85 -14.79 -1.74 -13.93
C PHE A 85 -15.66 -0.86 -14.83
N GLY A 86 -16.19 0.18 -14.36
CA GLY A 86 -17.09 1.04 -15.13
C GLY A 86 -18.55 0.96 -14.69
N GLY A 87 -18.83 0.47 -13.50
CA GLY A 87 -20.15 0.63 -12.92
C GLY A 87 -20.62 -0.45 -11.96
N PHE A 88 -19.90 -1.57 -11.87
CA PHE A 88 -20.30 -2.67 -10.97
C PHE A 88 -19.46 -2.75 -9.70
N ARG A 89 -18.21 -2.24 -9.75
CA ARG A 89 -17.35 -2.11 -8.58
C ARG A 89 -16.71 -0.75 -8.60
N ASP A 90 -17.01 0.00 -7.58
CA ASP A 90 -16.38 1.28 -7.28
C ASP A 90 -15.56 1.18 -5.98
N PHE A 91 -15.06 2.33 -5.55
CA PHE A 91 -14.26 2.40 -4.35
C PHE A 91 -15.07 2.05 -3.08
N GLU A 92 -16.38 2.29 -3.06
CA GLU A 92 -17.25 2.03 -1.92
C GLU A 92 -17.43 0.53 -1.71
N ASP A 93 -17.55 -0.25 -2.78
CA ASP A 93 -17.67 -1.72 -2.73
C ASP A 93 -16.48 -2.36 -1.99
N THR A 94 -15.29 -1.78 -2.09
CA THR A 94 -14.10 -2.30 -1.41
C THR A 94 -14.23 -2.27 0.12
N PHE A 95 -14.94 -1.28 0.65
CA PHE A 95 -15.22 -1.19 2.09
C PHE A 95 -16.28 -2.21 2.51
N ILE A 96 -17.31 -2.39 1.69
CA ILE A 96 -18.36 -3.39 1.93
C ILE A 96 -17.75 -4.79 1.95
N ASP A 97 -17.03 -5.15 0.90
CA ASP A 97 -16.34 -6.44 0.79
C ASP A 97 -15.40 -6.70 1.98
N ARG A 98 -14.73 -5.67 2.46
CA ARG A 98 -13.84 -5.78 3.63
C ARG A 98 -14.61 -6.05 4.92
N LEU A 99 -15.71 -5.36 5.14
CA LEU A 99 -16.57 -5.58 6.31
C LEU A 99 -17.20 -6.97 6.28
N GLU A 100 -17.73 -7.40 5.14
CA GLU A 100 -18.29 -8.74 4.97
C GLU A 100 -17.25 -9.84 5.20
N THR A 101 -16.02 -9.65 4.70
CA THR A 101 -14.92 -10.57 4.95
C THR A 101 -14.58 -10.63 6.44
N PHE A 102 -14.52 -9.52 7.14
CA PHE A 102 -14.26 -9.47 8.57
C PHE A 102 -15.34 -10.23 9.36
N VAL A 103 -16.62 -9.96 9.08
CA VAL A 103 -17.73 -10.66 9.75
C VAL A 103 -17.66 -12.16 9.49
N ARG A 104 -17.45 -12.57 8.25
CA ARG A 104 -17.30 -13.99 7.89
C ARG A 104 -16.15 -14.66 8.63
N GLN A 105 -14.98 -14.04 8.71
CA GLN A 105 -13.81 -14.56 9.46
C GLN A 105 -14.14 -14.74 10.95
N LEU A 106 -14.90 -13.82 11.55
CA LEU A 106 -15.37 -13.97 12.93
C LEU A 106 -16.35 -15.15 13.08
N GLU A 107 -17.30 -15.32 12.16
CA GLU A 107 -18.25 -16.44 12.16
C GLU A 107 -17.56 -17.78 11.97
N GLU A 108 -16.50 -17.84 11.16
CA GLU A 108 -15.65 -19.00 10.94
C GLU A 108 -14.72 -19.32 12.14
N GLY A 109 -14.66 -18.43 13.13
CA GLY A 109 -13.83 -18.59 14.32
C GLY A 109 -12.34 -18.38 14.05
N VAL A 110 -11.99 -17.58 13.02
CA VAL A 110 -10.60 -17.22 12.73
C VAL A 110 -9.99 -16.48 13.93
N GLY A 111 -8.79 -16.90 14.32
CA GLY A 111 -8.09 -16.27 15.43
C GLY A 111 -7.75 -14.80 15.19
N PRO A 112 -7.67 -13.96 16.23
CA PRO A 112 -7.49 -12.51 16.07
C PRO A 112 -6.20 -12.13 15.31
N GLU A 113 -5.16 -12.97 15.39
CA GLU A 113 -3.89 -12.75 14.66
C GLU A 113 -3.93 -13.24 13.21
N GLU A 114 -4.93 -14.02 12.84
CA GLU A 114 -5.11 -14.59 11.51
C GLU A 114 -6.15 -13.81 10.68
N ILE A 115 -6.87 -12.89 11.32
CA ILE A 115 -7.82 -12.01 10.63
C ILE A 115 -7.04 -11.08 9.68
N ASP A 116 -7.47 -11.02 8.43
CA ASP A 116 -6.90 -10.10 7.43
C ASP A 116 -6.94 -8.64 7.93
N GLY A 117 -5.80 -7.97 7.92
CA GLY A 117 -5.68 -6.62 8.48
C GLY A 117 -5.94 -6.60 9.98
N SER A 118 -5.33 -7.52 10.71
CA SER A 118 -5.42 -7.66 12.16
C SER A 118 -4.97 -6.42 12.93
N GLY A 119 -5.23 -6.40 14.24
CA GLY A 119 -4.69 -5.36 15.13
C GLY A 119 -3.17 -5.32 15.15
N ALA A 120 -2.51 -6.47 14.99
CA ALA A 120 -1.05 -6.56 14.88
C ALA A 120 -0.53 -5.90 13.59
N ASP A 121 -1.22 -6.11 12.45
CA ASP A 121 -0.90 -5.45 11.18
C ASP A 121 -1.07 -3.94 11.28
N GLY A 122 -2.16 -3.50 11.91
CA GLY A 122 -2.42 -2.08 12.17
C GLY A 122 -1.32 -1.45 13.03
N LEU A 123 -0.90 -2.13 14.09
CA LEU A 123 0.19 -1.68 14.97
C LEU A 123 1.52 -1.61 14.20
N ALA A 124 1.82 -2.62 13.37
CA ALA A 124 3.03 -2.61 12.53
C ALA A 124 3.05 -1.42 11.57
N ALA A 125 1.93 -1.10 10.95
CA ALA A 125 1.80 0.08 10.09
C ALA A 125 2.02 1.38 10.87
N GLN A 126 1.45 1.51 12.08
CA GLN A 126 1.65 2.69 12.94
C GLN A 126 3.10 2.89 13.36
N LYS A 127 3.83 1.81 13.65
CA LYS A 127 5.27 1.88 13.94
C LYS A 127 6.08 2.45 12.77
N VAL A 128 5.76 2.02 11.56
CA VAL A 128 6.40 2.56 10.33
C VAL A 128 6.09 4.04 10.17
N LEU A 129 4.84 4.46 10.38
CA LEU A 129 4.45 5.88 10.30
C LEU A 129 5.16 6.71 11.36
N ALA A 130 5.29 6.23 12.58
CA ALA A 130 6.02 6.93 13.64
C ALA A 130 7.51 7.13 13.27
N ALA A 131 8.16 6.08 12.77
CA ALA A 131 9.53 6.15 12.30
C ALA A 131 9.69 7.11 11.09
N ALA A 132 8.71 7.12 10.18
CA ALA A 132 8.70 8.04 9.03
C ALA A 132 8.55 9.51 9.48
N ILE A 133 7.69 9.80 10.46
CA ILE A 133 7.56 11.14 11.05
C ILE A 133 8.88 11.59 11.68
N GLU A 134 9.54 10.71 12.41
CA GLU A 134 10.84 10.99 13.00
C GLU A 134 11.91 11.24 11.93
N SER A 135 11.88 10.43 10.84
CA SER A 135 12.78 10.63 9.70
C SER A 135 12.60 12.00 9.03
N VAL A 136 11.37 12.47 8.85
CA VAL A 136 11.10 13.82 8.31
C VAL A 136 11.67 14.89 9.21
N LYS A 137 11.59 14.74 10.54
CA LYS A 137 12.08 15.72 11.50
C LYS A 137 13.61 15.77 11.57
N THR A 138 14.26 14.62 11.48
CA THR A 138 15.70 14.48 11.66
C THR A 138 16.50 14.50 10.37
N GLY A 139 15.83 14.27 9.23
CA GLY A 139 16.48 14.09 7.92
C GLY A 139 17.31 12.80 7.82
N SER A 140 17.06 11.82 8.69
CA SER A 140 17.87 10.60 8.81
C SER A 140 17.06 9.34 8.55
N VAL A 141 17.75 8.23 8.25
CA VAL A 141 17.14 6.90 8.27
C VAL A 141 16.80 6.53 9.71
N VAL A 142 15.59 6.05 9.94
CA VAL A 142 15.11 5.62 11.27
C VAL A 142 14.76 4.14 11.23
N CYS A 143 15.23 3.40 12.22
CA CYS A 143 14.84 2.00 12.42
C CYS A 143 13.39 1.93 12.93
N VAL A 144 12.65 0.92 12.44
CA VAL A 144 11.30 0.63 12.93
C VAL A 144 11.44 -0.30 14.10
N ASP A 145 11.10 0.16 15.29
CA ASP A 145 11.15 -0.65 16.51
C ASP A 145 10.19 -1.83 16.41
N GLY A 146 10.73 -3.01 16.71
CA GLY A 146 10.01 -4.27 16.67
C GLY A 146 8.98 -4.43 17.79
#